data_d33401ed83d4ed70158c8827983fb7f7
#
_entry.id   d33401ed83d4ed70158c8827983fb7f7
#
_cell.length_a   1.000
_cell.length_b   1.000
_cell.length_c   1.000
_cell.angle_alpha   90.00
_cell.angle_beta   90.00
_cell.angle_gamma   90.00
#
_symmetry.space_group_name_H-M   'P 1'
#
loop_
_entity.id
_entity.type
_entity.pdbx_description
1 polymer ?
#
loop_
_entity_poly.entity_id
_entity_poly.type
_entity_poly.pdbx_seq_one_letter_code
_entity_poly.pdbx_strand_id
1 'polypeptide(L)'
;MIKTYLILIVAIFFEVGGTMLLPISQNFTKIIPTATLAVFYLLSFYLITFVVDKIPIAIVYATWSGLGVFTVAILGYIFFKQSLSWQAVFGLFFIVFGVVLVNSFSVKTI
;
A
#
# COMPACT_ATOMS: atom_id res chain seq x y z
N MET A 1 15.70 1.82 -12.65
CA MET A 1 14.57 2.29 -11.83
C MET A 1 13.27 1.53 -12.06
N ILE A 2 13.02 1.09 -13.26
CA ILE A 2 11.81 0.31 -13.52
C ILE A 2 11.74 -0.92 -12.62
N LYS A 3 12.84 -1.66 -12.50
CA LYS A 3 12.88 -2.83 -11.64
C LYS A 3 12.53 -2.50 -10.18
N THR A 4 13.06 -1.37 -9.68
CA THR A 4 12.81 -0.93 -8.32
C THR A 4 11.33 -0.61 -8.10
N TYR A 5 10.70 0.09 -9.04
CA TYR A 5 9.28 0.41 -8.94
C TYR A 5 8.41 -0.84 -9.08
N LEU A 6 8.83 -1.82 -9.88
CA LEU A 6 8.10 -3.08 -9.97
C LEU A 6 8.13 -3.83 -8.64
N ILE A 7 9.27 -3.84 -7.95
CA ILE A 7 9.37 -4.43 -6.62
C ILE A 7 8.45 -3.70 -5.65
N LEU A 8 8.43 -2.37 -5.71
CA LEU A 8 7.57 -1.58 -4.84
C LEU A 8 6.09 -1.89 -5.08
N ILE A 9 5.69 -2.01 -6.34
CA ILE A 9 4.31 -2.34 -6.67
C ILE A 9 3.92 -3.72 -6.13
N VAL A 10 4.81 -4.70 -6.27
CA VAL A 10 4.55 -6.05 -5.74
C VAL A 10 4.44 -6.00 -4.22
N ALA A 11 5.31 -5.22 -3.56
CA ALA A 11 5.25 -5.05 -2.10
C ALA A 11 3.91 -4.44 -1.68
N ILE A 12 3.44 -3.43 -2.40
CA ILE A 12 2.15 -2.80 -2.12
C ILE A 12 1.01 -3.82 -2.32
N PHE A 13 1.11 -4.64 -3.36
CA PHE A 13 0.12 -5.68 -3.61
C PHE A 13 -0.02 -6.62 -2.42
N PHE A 14 1.09 -7.11 -1.88
CA PHE A 14 1.06 -7.98 -0.70
C PHE A 14 0.52 -7.25 0.52
N GLU A 15 0.92 -6.00 0.73
CA GLU A 15 0.43 -5.21 1.86
C GLU A 15 -1.07 -5.01 1.77
N VAL A 16 -1.59 -4.64 0.60
CA VAL A 16 -3.02 -4.45 0.39
C VAL A 16 -3.77 -5.76 0.63
N GLY A 17 -3.23 -6.88 0.13
CA GLY A 17 -3.82 -8.19 0.39
C GLY A 17 -3.93 -8.49 1.87
N GLY A 18 -2.86 -8.22 2.62
CA GLY A 18 -2.88 -8.41 4.06
C GLY A 18 -3.90 -7.52 4.75
N THR A 19 -3.95 -6.26 4.35
CA THR A 19 -4.88 -5.29 4.94
C THR A 19 -6.33 -5.68 4.67
N MET A 20 -6.63 -6.21 3.49
CA MET A 20 -7.98 -6.66 3.19
C MET A 20 -8.40 -7.86 4.03
N LEU A 21 -7.45 -8.62 4.54
CA LEU A 21 -7.75 -9.75 5.40
C LEU A 21 -7.97 -9.35 6.86
N LEU A 22 -7.63 -8.13 7.25
CA LEU A 22 -7.81 -7.69 8.64
C LEU A 22 -9.25 -7.84 9.13
N PRO A 23 -10.26 -7.33 8.41
CA PRO A 23 -11.65 -7.52 8.88
C PRO A 23 -12.06 -9.00 8.92
N ILE A 24 -11.54 -9.79 7.99
CA ILE A 24 -11.86 -11.21 7.89
C ILE A 24 -11.26 -11.98 9.06
N SER A 25 -10.13 -11.51 9.61
CA SER A 25 -9.46 -12.16 10.74
C SER A 25 -10.24 -12.06 12.04
N GLN A 26 -11.19 -11.15 12.14
CA GLN A 26 -12.00 -10.93 13.34
C GLN A 26 -11.12 -10.78 14.59
N ASN A 27 -10.30 -9.74 14.59
CA ASN A 27 -9.36 -9.44 15.68
C ASN A 27 -8.33 -10.55 15.88
N PHE A 28 -7.90 -11.18 14.77
CA PHE A 28 -6.90 -12.25 14.76
C PHE A 28 -7.38 -13.54 15.45
N THR A 29 -8.70 -13.72 15.54
CA THR A 29 -9.26 -14.95 16.10
C THR A 29 -9.37 -16.06 15.06
N LYS A 30 -9.44 -15.71 13.77
CA LYS A 30 -9.49 -16.69 12.69
C LYS A 30 -8.07 -17.02 12.25
N ILE A 31 -7.66 -18.28 12.41
CA ILE A 31 -6.27 -18.67 12.22
C ILE A 31 -5.83 -18.51 10.76
N ILE A 32 -6.65 -18.96 9.80
CA ILE A 32 -6.23 -18.95 8.39
C ILE A 32 -6.05 -17.52 7.86
N PRO A 33 -7.03 -16.61 8.01
CA PRO A 33 -6.81 -15.24 7.55
C PRO A 33 -5.65 -14.55 8.28
N THR A 34 -5.51 -14.80 9.58
CA THR A 34 -4.44 -14.20 10.37
C THR A 34 -3.06 -14.64 9.90
N ALA A 35 -2.89 -15.95 9.70
CA ALA A 35 -1.62 -16.47 9.20
C ALA A 35 -1.32 -15.95 7.79
N THR A 36 -2.33 -15.87 6.93
CA THR A 36 -2.15 -15.40 5.56
C THR A 36 -1.73 -13.93 5.53
N LEU A 37 -2.40 -13.08 6.33
CA LEU A 37 -2.02 -11.67 6.34
C LEU A 37 -0.64 -11.46 6.94
N ALA A 38 -0.24 -12.28 7.92
CA ALA A 38 1.09 -12.20 8.47
C ALA A 38 2.15 -12.50 7.41
N VAL A 39 1.94 -13.53 6.61
CA VAL A 39 2.84 -13.88 5.52
C VAL A 39 2.90 -12.74 4.49
N PHE A 40 1.75 -12.18 4.13
CA PHE A 40 1.69 -11.08 3.17
C PHE A 40 2.45 -9.86 3.67
N TYR A 41 2.28 -9.48 4.93
CA TYR A 41 3.00 -8.35 5.49
C TYR A 41 4.51 -8.60 5.56
N LEU A 42 4.91 -9.81 5.95
CA LEU A 42 6.34 -10.15 5.98
C LEU A 42 6.97 -10.07 4.60
N LEU A 43 6.28 -10.59 3.58
CA LEU A 43 6.75 -10.51 2.20
C LEU A 43 6.84 -9.06 1.73
N SER A 44 5.83 -8.26 2.05
CA SER A 44 5.82 -6.85 1.68
C SER A 44 7.01 -6.12 2.28
N PHE A 45 7.23 -6.26 3.58
CA PHE A 45 8.35 -5.59 4.24
C PHE A 45 9.69 -6.06 3.72
N TYR A 46 9.83 -7.35 3.45
CA TYR A 46 11.06 -7.88 2.88
C TYR A 46 11.37 -7.23 1.52
N LEU A 47 10.35 -7.16 0.66
CA LEU A 47 10.53 -6.56 -0.66
C LEU A 47 10.89 -5.08 -0.57
N ILE A 48 10.32 -4.36 0.39
CA ILE A 48 10.60 -2.93 0.54
C ILE A 48 12.06 -2.67 0.90
N THR A 49 12.73 -3.61 1.56
CA THR A 49 14.14 -3.42 1.87
C THR A 49 15.00 -3.24 0.62
N PHE A 50 14.59 -3.82 -0.51
CA PHE A 50 15.31 -3.65 -1.77
C PHE A 50 14.99 -2.33 -2.46
N VAL A 51 13.91 -1.67 -2.05
CA VAL A 51 13.48 -0.41 -2.66
C VAL A 51 14.13 0.78 -1.96
N VAL A 52 14.26 0.71 -0.63
CA VAL A 52 14.77 1.85 0.15
C VAL A 52 16.26 2.10 -0.12
N ASP A 53 16.96 1.14 -0.74
CA ASP A 53 18.33 1.35 -1.18
C ASP A 53 18.41 2.32 -2.37
N LYS A 54 17.36 2.43 -3.16
CA LYS A 54 17.38 3.16 -4.42
C LYS A 54 16.54 4.42 -4.41
N ILE A 55 15.53 4.49 -3.55
CA ILE A 55 14.58 5.60 -3.49
C ILE A 55 14.55 6.10 -2.05
N PRO A 56 14.54 7.43 -1.82
CA PRO A 56 14.46 7.94 -0.44
C PRO A 56 13.28 7.33 0.31
N ILE A 57 13.51 7.01 1.57
CA ILE A 57 12.51 6.28 2.35
C ILE A 57 11.20 7.06 2.48
N ALA A 58 11.27 8.40 2.54
CA ALA A 58 10.06 9.20 2.60
C ALA A 58 9.22 9.06 1.34
N ILE A 59 9.88 9.00 0.18
CA ILE A 59 9.20 8.82 -1.11
C ILE A 59 8.58 7.41 -1.18
N VAL A 60 9.32 6.41 -0.73
CA VAL A 60 8.82 5.03 -0.68
C VAL A 60 7.58 4.95 0.19
N TYR A 61 7.66 5.55 1.37
CA TYR A 61 6.55 5.50 2.32
C TYR A 61 5.31 6.24 1.80
N ALA A 62 5.52 7.42 1.21
CA ALA A 62 4.42 8.19 0.62
C ALA A 62 3.75 7.41 -0.52
N THR A 63 4.56 6.81 -1.39
CA THR A 63 4.06 6.03 -2.52
C THR A 63 3.29 4.81 -2.05
N TRP A 64 3.89 4.07 -1.13
CA TRP A 64 3.29 2.87 -0.54
C TRP A 64 1.96 3.22 0.13
N SER A 65 1.96 4.23 1.00
CA SER A 65 0.75 4.61 1.73
C SER A 65 -0.32 5.15 0.80
N GLY A 66 0.07 5.99 -0.15
CA GLY A 66 -0.89 6.62 -1.06
C GLY A 66 -1.54 5.64 -1.99
N LEU A 67 -0.75 4.82 -2.67
CA LEU A 67 -1.29 3.81 -3.57
C LEU A 67 -2.03 2.72 -2.81
N GLY A 68 -1.52 2.36 -1.63
CA GLY A 68 -2.17 1.36 -0.79
C GLY A 68 -3.54 1.82 -0.33
N VAL A 69 -3.64 3.05 0.19
CA VAL A 69 -4.93 3.53 0.70
C VAL A 69 -5.95 3.70 -0.43
N PHE A 70 -5.50 4.16 -1.60
CA PHE A 70 -6.38 4.30 -2.75
C PHE A 70 -6.93 2.93 -3.18
N THR A 71 -6.05 1.94 -3.27
CA THR A 71 -6.44 0.59 -3.66
C THR A 71 -7.36 -0.04 -2.62
N VAL A 72 -7.05 0.11 -1.34
CA VAL A 72 -7.89 -0.43 -0.26
C VAL A 72 -9.26 0.23 -0.27
N ALA A 73 -9.34 1.52 -0.59
CA ALA A 73 -10.63 2.20 -0.67
C ALA A 73 -11.50 1.59 -1.77
N ILE A 74 -10.91 1.30 -2.94
CA ILE A 74 -11.63 0.67 -4.04
C ILE A 74 -12.06 -0.75 -3.66
N LEU A 75 -11.15 -1.55 -3.12
CA LEU A 75 -11.45 -2.93 -2.77
C LEU A 75 -12.42 -3.01 -1.60
N GLY A 76 -12.32 -2.10 -0.64
CA GLY A 76 -13.26 -2.03 0.47
C GLY A 76 -14.68 -1.75 0.00
N TYR A 77 -14.81 -0.88 -1.01
CA TYR A 77 -16.12 -0.64 -1.62
C TYR A 77 -16.66 -1.89 -2.30
N ILE A 78 -15.79 -2.56 -3.08
CA ILE A 78 -16.23 -3.72 -3.87
C ILE A 78 -16.56 -4.92 -2.98
N PHE A 79 -15.70 -5.25 -2.02
CA PHE A 79 -15.82 -6.50 -1.25
C PHE A 79 -16.56 -6.34 0.07
N PHE A 80 -16.47 -5.16 0.70
CA PHE A 80 -17.10 -4.93 1.99
C PHE A 80 -18.21 -3.91 1.93
N LYS A 81 -18.52 -3.39 0.75
CA LYS A 81 -19.57 -2.40 0.52
C LYS A 81 -19.41 -1.16 1.37
N GLN A 82 -18.17 -0.78 1.66
CA GLN A 82 -17.85 0.41 2.43
C GLN A 82 -17.77 1.59 1.47
N SER A 83 -18.79 2.44 1.50
CA SER A 83 -18.80 3.62 0.64
C SER A 83 -18.17 4.81 1.37
N LEU A 84 -17.58 5.71 0.59
CA LEU A 84 -16.96 6.92 1.11
C LEU A 84 -17.74 8.13 0.62
N SER A 85 -17.70 9.18 1.44
CA SER A 85 -18.30 10.46 1.03
C SER A 85 -17.53 11.02 -0.17
N TRP A 86 -18.18 11.93 -0.93
CA TRP A 86 -17.50 12.55 -2.06
C TRP A 86 -16.27 13.35 -1.59
N GLN A 87 -16.34 13.94 -0.38
CA GLN A 87 -15.21 14.68 0.17
C GLN A 87 -14.02 13.75 0.43
N ALA A 88 -14.29 12.54 0.95
CA ALA A 88 -13.24 11.55 1.19
C ALA A 88 -12.62 11.08 -0.12
N VAL A 89 -13.43 10.84 -1.14
CA VAL A 89 -12.92 10.45 -2.46
C VAL A 89 -12.04 11.55 -3.02
N PHE A 90 -12.46 12.81 -2.87
CA PHE A 90 -11.69 13.96 -3.32
C PHE A 90 -10.33 13.99 -2.62
N GLY A 91 -10.32 13.74 -1.31
CA GLY A 91 -9.09 13.67 -0.54
C GLY A 91 -8.15 12.58 -1.00
N LEU A 92 -8.68 11.42 -1.39
CA LEU A 92 -7.87 10.33 -1.93
C LEU A 92 -7.18 10.73 -3.23
N PHE A 93 -7.86 11.49 -4.10
CA PHE A 93 -7.24 11.99 -5.32
C PHE A 93 -6.11 12.99 -5.00
N PHE A 94 -6.27 13.82 -3.98
CA PHE A 94 -5.18 14.69 -3.53
C PHE A 94 -3.97 13.90 -3.05
N ILE A 95 -4.20 12.79 -2.35
CA ILE A 95 -3.09 11.93 -1.91
C ILE A 95 -2.35 11.38 -3.12
N VAL A 96 -3.07 10.87 -4.12
CA VAL A 96 -2.45 10.33 -5.33
C VAL A 96 -1.70 11.42 -6.08
N PHE A 97 -2.26 12.63 -6.16
CA PHE A 97 -1.58 13.75 -6.78
C PHE A 97 -0.25 14.06 -6.07
N GLY A 98 -0.26 14.05 -4.72
CA GLY A 98 0.96 14.24 -3.94
C GLY A 98 1.97 13.14 -4.20
N VAL A 99 1.53 11.90 -4.33
CA VAL A 99 2.42 10.78 -4.66
C VAL A 99 3.09 11.00 -6.01
N VAL A 100 2.33 11.45 -7.00
CA VAL A 100 2.89 11.76 -8.32
C VAL A 100 3.94 12.84 -8.23
N LEU A 101 3.65 13.90 -7.46
CA LEU A 101 4.60 15.00 -7.28
C LEU A 101 5.91 14.54 -6.64
N VAL A 102 5.84 13.80 -5.53
CA VAL A 102 7.05 13.40 -4.83
C VAL A 102 7.89 12.46 -5.68
N ASN A 103 7.26 11.63 -6.50
CA ASN A 103 8.01 10.73 -7.38
C ASN A 103 8.59 11.44 -8.58
N SER A 104 7.90 12.47 -9.10
CA SER A 104 8.37 13.22 -10.26
C SER A 104 9.57 14.09 -9.93
N PHE A 105 9.67 14.58 -8.70
CA PHE A 105 10.71 15.50 -8.28
C PHE A 105 11.58 14.92 -7.16
N SER A 106 11.63 13.60 -7.05
CA SER A 106 12.42 12.95 -6.01
C SER A 106 13.90 13.09 -6.26
N VAL A 107 14.67 13.10 -5.16
CA VAL A 107 16.12 13.13 -5.19
C VAL A 107 16.61 11.72 -4.87
N LYS A 108 17.67 11.29 -5.57
CA LYS A 108 18.23 9.95 -5.34
C LYS A 108 18.75 9.82 -3.91
N THR A 109 18.57 8.64 -3.35
CA THR A 109 19.21 8.27 -2.10
C THR A 109 20.72 8.10 -2.34
N ILE A 110 21.48 8.55 -1.39
CA ILE A 110 22.94 8.45 -1.46
C ILE A 110 23.39 7.03 -1.20
#